data_a3af74cd5b09a25ccfd1cde119d756dd
#
_entry.id   a3af74cd5b09a25ccfd1cde119d756dd
#
_cell.length_a   1.000
_cell.length_b   1.000
_cell.length_c   1.000
_cell.angle_alpha   90.00
_cell.angle_beta   90.00
_cell.angle_gamma   90.00
#
_symmetry.space_group_name_H-M   'P 1'
#
loop_
_entity.id
_entity.type
_entity.pdbx_description
1 polymer ?
#
loop_
_entity_poly.entity_id
_entity_poly.type
_entity_poly.pdbx_seq_one_letter_code
_entity_poly.pdbx_strand_id
1 'polypeptide(L)'
;MDVMTVLLSTPLGNAGGAIGAGLGAIGAGIGIGQIGKGALEAIARQPEAINDIRSNMILTAALVEGAALFAIIIGLLAMVL
;
A
#
# COMPACT_ATOMS: atom_id res chain seq x y z
N MET A 1 19.76 29.19 1.81
CA MET A 1 18.34 28.83 1.57
C MET A 1 17.52 30.08 1.81
N ASP A 2 16.79 30.55 0.82
CA ASP A 2 16.01 31.79 0.95
C ASP A 2 14.58 31.48 1.42
N VAL A 3 13.82 32.53 1.70
CA VAL A 3 12.45 32.41 2.22
C VAL A 3 11.56 31.70 1.19
N MET A 4 11.72 32.01 -0.09
CA MET A 4 10.92 31.39 -1.14
C MET A 4 11.17 29.87 -1.19
N THR A 5 12.42 29.45 -1.11
CA THR A 5 12.79 28.05 -1.10
C THR A 5 12.16 27.32 0.10
N VAL A 6 12.22 27.93 1.29
CA VAL A 6 11.62 27.34 2.49
C VAL A 6 10.10 27.23 2.35
N LEU A 7 9.45 28.28 1.85
CA LEU A 7 7.99 28.30 1.71
C LEU A 7 7.50 27.27 0.69
N LEU A 8 8.26 27.04 -0.39
CA LEU A 8 7.86 26.07 -1.41
C LEU A 8 8.23 24.64 -1.04
N SER A 9 9.42 24.43 -0.48
CA SER A 9 9.91 23.06 -0.24
C SER A 9 9.14 22.34 0.86
N THR A 10 8.85 23.00 1.99
CA THR A 10 8.19 22.35 3.11
C THR A 10 6.72 22.02 2.81
N PRO A 11 5.89 22.95 2.32
CA PRO A 11 4.51 22.60 1.96
C PRO A 11 4.42 21.58 0.83
N LEU A 12 5.30 21.68 -0.17
CA LEU A 12 5.33 20.71 -1.26
C LEU A 12 5.74 19.33 -0.77
N GLY A 13 6.74 19.26 0.10
CA GLY A 13 7.17 18.01 0.71
C GLY A 13 6.06 17.36 1.51
N ASN A 14 5.35 18.14 2.30
CA ASN A 14 4.24 17.64 3.10
C ASN A 14 3.10 17.14 2.20
N ALA A 15 2.72 17.92 1.19
CA ALA A 15 1.67 17.53 0.26
C ALA A 15 2.07 16.29 -0.52
N GLY A 16 3.32 16.25 -1.02
CA GLY A 16 3.83 15.09 -1.75
C GLY A 16 3.86 13.84 -0.91
N GLY A 17 4.32 13.96 0.34
CA GLY A 17 4.35 12.83 1.27
C GLY A 17 2.96 12.29 1.57
N ALA A 18 2.01 13.17 1.84
CA ALA A 18 0.63 12.79 2.13
C ALA A 18 -0.03 12.12 0.92
N ILE A 19 0.14 12.70 -0.28
CA ILE A 19 -0.42 12.13 -1.51
C ILE A 19 0.22 10.79 -1.81
N GLY A 20 1.54 10.68 -1.68
CA GLY A 20 2.26 9.43 -1.90
C GLY A 20 1.81 8.33 -0.95
N ALA A 21 1.66 8.65 0.33
CA ALA A 21 1.16 7.68 1.32
C ALA A 21 -0.28 7.26 0.98
N GLY A 22 -1.12 8.20 0.57
CA GLY A 22 -2.49 7.90 0.15
C GLY A 22 -2.55 7.00 -1.07
N LEU A 23 -1.70 7.27 -2.07
CA LEU A 23 -1.60 6.43 -3.27
C LEU A 23 -1.13 5.03 -2.91
N GLY A 24 -0.18 4.90 -1.99
CA GLY A 24 0.27 3.61 -1.50
C GLY A 24 -0.86 2.83 -0.84
N ALA A 25 -1.66 3.50 -0.01
CA ALA A 25 -2.80 2.89 0.64
C ALA A 25 -3.86 2.44 -0.37
N ILE A 26 -4.18 3.29 -1.36
CA ILE A 26 -5.13 2.95 -2.42
C ILE A 26 -4.62 1.76 -3.22
N GLY A 27 -3.35 1.79 -3.64
CA GLY A 27 -2.75 0.69 -4.39
C GLY A 27 -2.81 -0.62 -3.62
N ALA A 28 -2.47 -0.59 -2.33
CA ALA A 28 -2.54 -1.77 -1.48
C ALA A 28 -3.99 -2.27 -1.36
N GLY A 29 -4.93 -1.36 -1.15
CA GLY A 29 -6.34 -1.72 -1.04
C GLY A 29 -6.85 -2.41 -2.30
N ILE A 30 -6.53 -1.88 -3.46
CA ILE A 30 -6.90 -2.48 -4.75
C ILE A 30 -6.23 -3.84 -4.91
N GLY A 31 -4.92 -3.92 -4.65
CA GLY A 31 -4.17 -5.16 -4.82
C GLY A 31 -4.66 -6.27 -3.89
N ILE A 32 -4.83 -5.96 -2.60
CA ILE A 32 -5.32 -6.92 -1.62
C ILE A 32 -6.76 -7.33 -1.94
N GLY A 33 -7.58 -6.37 -2.39
CA GLY A 33 -8.95 -6.67 -2.83
C GLY A 33 -8.98 -7.66 -3.97
N GLN A 34 -8.11 -7.52 -4.97
CA GLN A 34 -8.00 -8.46 -6.08
C GLN A 34 -7.53 -9.83 -5.62
N ILE A 35 -6.55 -9.87 -4.71
CA ILE A 35 -6.07 -11.13 -4.12
C ILE A 35 -7.23 -11.85 -3.41
N GLY A 36 -7.97 -11.13 -2.58
CA GLY A 36 -9.10 -11.69 -1.85
C GLY A 36 -10.19 -12.19 -2.76
N LYS A 37 -10.56 -11.42 -3.75
CA LYS A 37 -11.57 -11.80 -4.74
C LYS A 37 -11.15 -13.07 -5.48
N GLY A 38 -9.91 -13.11 -5.97
CA GLY A 38 -9.39 -14.27 -6.68
C GLY A 38 -9.37 -15.51 -5.81
N ALA A 39 -8.96 -15.37 -4.54
CA ALA A 39 -8.92 -16.48 -3.60
C ALA A 39 -10.33 -17.01 -3.31
N LEU A 40 -11.29 -16.13 -3.07
CA LEU A 40 -12.66 -16.55 -2.79
C LEU A 40 -13.29 -17.24 -3.98
N GLU A 41 -13.05 -16.76 -5.20
CA GLU A 41 -13.51 -17.42 -6.42
C GLU A 41 -12.88 -18.79 -6.59
N ALA A 42 -11.59 -18.91 -6.29
CA ALA A 42 -10.88 -20.17 -6.38
C ALA A 42 -11.41 -21.19 -5.36
N ILE A 43 -11.69 -20.75 -4.13
CA ILE A 43 -12.29 -21.60 -3.09
C ILE A 43 -13.67 -22.08 -3.53
N ALA A 44 -14.45 -21.21 -4.17
CA ALA A 44 -15.76 -21.58 -4.67
C ALA A 44 -15.69 -22.68 -5.73
N ARG A 45 -14.64 -22.66 -6.56
CA ARG A 45 -14.45 -23.68 -7.60
C ARG A 45 -13.82 -24.97 -7.05
N GLN A 46 -12.95 -24.85 -6.06
CA GLN A 46 -12.21 -25.96 -5.47
C GLN A 46 -12.25 -25.88 -3.95
N PRO A 47 -13.39 -26.16 -3.32
CA PRO A 47 -13.52 -26.08 -1.86
C PRO A 47 -12.52 -26.94 -1.11
N GLU A 48 -12.08 -28.05 -1.70
CA GLU A 48 -11.11 -28.97 -1.10
C GLU A 48 -9.71 -28.35 -0.98
N ALA A 49 -9.43 -27.30 -1.73
CA ALA A 49 -8.14 -26.61 -1.71
C ALA A 49 -8.12 -25.39 -0.79
N ILE A 50 -9.12 -25.22 0.06
CA ILE A 50 -9.29 -23.99 0.88
C ILE A 50 -8.05 -23.67 1.72
N ASN A 51 -7.39 -24.68 2.28
CA ASN A 51 -6.23 -24.43 3.14
C ASN A 51 -5.04 -23.87 2.34
N ASP A 52 -4.77 -24.44 1.17
CA ASP A 52 -3.69 -23.97 0.31
C ASP A 52 -3.98 -22.57 -0.24
N ILE A 53 -5.21 -22.35 -0.67
CA ILE A 53 -5.62 -21.05 -1.22
C ILE A 53 -5.53 -19.97 -0.13
N ARG A 54 -5.99 -20.28 1.08
CA ARG A 54 -5.92 -19.33 2.20
C ARG A 54 -4.48 -18.99 2.54
N SER A 55 -3.59 -19.97 2.60
CA SER A 55 -2.18 -19.75 2.93
C SER A 55 -1.51 -18.85 1.91
N ASN A 56 -1.74 -19.11 0.63
CA ASN A 56 -1.17 -18.29 -0.44
C ASN A 56 -1.78 -16.90 -0.49
N MET A 57 -3.08 -16.77 -0.21
CA MET A 57 -3.75 -15.49 -0.12
C MET A 57 -3.12 -14.62 0.97
N ILE A 58 -2.92 -15.17 2.16
CA ILE A 58 -2.34 -14.44 3.28
C ILE A 58 -0.90 -14.02 2.95
N LEU A 59 -0.11 -14.92 2.36
CA LEU A 59 1.26 -14.61 1.98
C LEU A 59 1.33 -13.45 0.97
N THR A 60 0.54 -13.53 -0.10
CA THR A 60 0.55 -12.48 -1.13
C THR A 60 0.00 -11.17 -0.61
N ALA A 61 -1.05 -11.20 0.21
CA ALA A 61 -1.58 -10.00 0.83
C ALA A 61 -0.56 -9.35 1.76
N ALA A 62 0.18 -10.16 2.52
CA ALA A 62 1.22 -9.66 3.41
C ALA A 62 2.35 -8.98 2.64
N LEU A 63 2.74 -9.53 1.48
CA LEU A 63 3.77 -8.92 0.63
C LEU A 63 3.31 -7.56 0.09
N VAL A 64 2.06 -7.45 -0.34
CA VAL A 64 1.50 -6.18 -0.81
C VAL A 64 1.44 -5.17 0.34
N GLU A 65 0.99 -5.61 1.51
CA GLU A 65 0.89 -4.73 2.67
C GLU A 65 2.27 -4.26 3.13
N GLY A 66 3.27 -5.13 3.11
CA GLY A 66 4.64 -4.77 3.44
C GLY A 66 5.18 -3.68 2.51
N ALA A 67 4.98 -3.84 1.20
CA ALA A 67 5.38 -2.83 0.22
C ALA A 67 4.64 -1.52 0.45
N ALA A 68 3.35 -1.57 0.76
CA ALA A 68 2.55 -0.38 1.03
C ALA A 68 3.02 0.35 2.29
N LEU A 69 3.37 -0.39 3.33
CA LEU A 69 3.90 0.20 4.56
C LEU A 69 5.21 0.93 4.31
N PHE A 70 6.10 0.38 3.49
CA PHE A 70 7.31 1.10 3.07
C PHE A 70 6.98 2.40 2.34
N ALA A 71 6.01 2.37 1.44
CA ALA A 71 5.60 3.58 0.72
C ALA A 71 5.04 4.63 1.67
N ILE A 72 4.23 4.22 2.63
CA ILE A 72 3.64 5.12 3.62
C ILE A 72 4.73 5.71 4.52
N ILE A 73 5.70 4.91 4.94
CA ILE A 73 6.81 5.36 5.76
C ILE A 73 7.67 6.37 4.99
N ILE A 74 7.95 6.11 3.72
CA ILE A 74 8.69 7.04 2.88
C ILE A 74 7.92 8.35 2.75
N GLY A 75 6.59 8.29 2.60
CA GLY A 75 5.74 9.47 2.59
C GLY A 75 5.84 10.26 3.89
N LEU A 76 5.83 9.58 5.02
CA LEU A 76 5.99 10.22 6.33
C LEU A 76 7.37 10.89 6.44
N LEU A 77 8.43 10.20 6.02
CA LEU A 77 9.79 10.76 6.05
C LEU A 77 9.90 12.01 5.17
N ALA A 78 9.24 12.02 4.02
CA ALA A 78 9.21 13.19 3.16
C ALA A 78 8.55 14.39 3.84
N MET A 79 7.61 14.14 4.74
CA MET A 79 6.92 15.22 5.47
C MET A 79 7.74 15.75 6.64
N VAL A 80 8.51 14.89 7.31
CA VAL A 80 9.20 15.28 8.56
C VAL A 80 10.69 15.55 8.38
N LEU A 81 11.30 15.13 7.30
CA LEU A 81 12.70 15.42 6.99
C LEU A 81 12.80 16.58 6.02
#